data_07336e34f7015c4d6edde9d6f4c8acb4
#
_entry.id   07336e34f7015c4d6edde9d6f4c8acb4
#
_cell.length_a   1.000
_cell.length_b   1.000
_cell.length_c   1.000
_cell.angle_alpha   90.00
_cell.angle_beta   90.00
_cell.angle_gamma   90.00
#
_symmetry.space_group_name_H-M   'P 1'
#
loop_
_entity.id
_entity.type
_entity.pdbx_description
1 polymer ?
#
loop_
_entity_poly.entity_id
_entity_poly.type
_entity_poly.pdbx_seq_one_letter_code
_entity_poly.pdbx_strand_id
1 'polypeptide(L)'
;SITKSDLVEVGIPVISYGQVHSKRNTGVKVEEHLLRYVPGYYLESYPNALVNKGDFIFADTSEDYLGVGNCVYIDVADTLFAGYHTIIARSNHNEYGKYFAYLFRSSTWRYQIRKRVNGVKVFSITQKILGSANILIPPKNEQAEIVEYLDDICGRIDSIIANIYKRIDLLHEYRIRLVSDVVTGQIDVRDIVIPEYEYLEEEPDEESDDIESVEEETEEQEE
;
A
#
# COMPACT_ATOMS: atom_id res chain seq x y z
N SER A 1 12.67 0.28 18.81
CA SER A 1 11.73 -0.02 17.71
C SER A 1 12.51 -0.47 16.49
N ILE A 2 11.90 -1.26 15.63
CA ILE A 2 12.45 -1.62 14.32
C ILE A 2 12.50 -0.34 13.48
N THR A 3 13.64 -0.05 12.85
CA THR A 3 13.87 1.16 12.03
C THR A 3 14.19 0.80 10.59
N LYS A 4 14.27 1.81 9.70
CA LYS A 4 14.63 1.58 8.28
C LYS A 4 16.03 0.97 8.14
N SER A 5 16.98 1.36 9.00
CA SER A 5 18.37 0.83 8.98
C SER A 5 18.49 -0.63 9.37
N ASP A 6 17.44 -1.21 9.97
CA ASP A 6 17.44 -2.60 10.41
C ASP A 6 16.98 -3.58 9.32
N LEU A 7 16.55 -3.07 8.17
CA LEU A 7 16.04 -3.87 7.07
C LEU A 7 17.16 -4.64 6.37
N VAL A 8 16.87 -5.89 6.03
CA VAL A 8 17.78 -6.81 5.33
C VAL A 8 17.06 -7.45 4.14
N GLU A 9 17.81 -8.07 3.21
CA GLU A 9 17.22 -8.73 2.05
C GLU A 9 16.46 -10.01 2.39
N VAL A 10 16.90 -10.74 3.41
CA VAL A 10 16.32 -12.03 3.84
C VAL A 10 16.24 -12.09 5.36
N GLY A 11 15.10 -12.49 5.89
CA GLY A 11 14.88 -12.55 7.34
C GLY A 11 13.42 -12.77 7.72
N ILE A 12 13.01 -12.20 8.85
CA ILE A 12 11.62 -12.24 9.33
C ILE A 12 10.85 -11.10 8.64
N PRO A 13 9.67 -11.37 8.08
CA PRO A 13 8.84 -10.34 7.45
C PRO A 13 8.47 -9.19 8.40
N VAL A 14 8.45 -7.97 7.87
CA VAL A 14 8.04 -6.76 8.59
C VAL A 14 7.25 -5.83 7.66
N ILE A 15 6.24 -5.19 8.20
CA ILE A 15 5.46 -4.14 7.51
C ILE A 15 5.58 -2.86 8.32
N SER A 16 6.12 -1.80 7.72
CA SER A 16 6.25 -0.46 8.30
C SER A 16 5.29 0.52 7.63
N TYR A 17 5.25 1.75 8.09
CA TYR A 17 4.31 2.78 7.60
C TYR A 17 4.35 2.98 6.07
N GLY A 18 5.53 2.99 5.46
CA GLY A 18 5.67 3.16 4.01
C GLY A 18 4.99 2.04 3.21
N GLN A 19 5.03 0.79 3.70
CA GLN A 19 4.31 -0.33 3.09
C GLN A 19 2.80 -0.21 3.32
N VAL A 20 2.37 0.29 4.49
CA VAL A 20 0.95 0.57 4.77
C VAL A 20 0.40 1.63 3.82
N HIS A 21 1.21 2.63 3.43
CA HIS A 21 0.82 3.67 2.47
C HIS A 21 1.04 3.30 1.01
N SER A 22 1.58 2.12 0.71
CA SER A 22 1.74 1.68 -0.68
C SER A 22 0.43 1.82 -1.47
N LYS A 23 0.49 2.40 -2.66
CA LYS A 23 -0.66 2.49 -3.59
C LYS A 23 -1.24 1.10 -3.93
N ARG A 24 -0.42 0.05 -3.83
CA ARG A 24 -0.82 -1.34 -4.06
C ARG A 24 -1.40 -2.03 -2.83
N ASN A 25 -1.39 -1.37 -1.65
CA ASN A 25 -1.96 -1.94 -0.44
C ASN A 25 -3.48 -1.98 -0.51
N THR A 26 -4.05 -3.18 -0.65
CA THR A 26 -5.50 -3.37 -0.61
C THR A 26 -6.09 -3.21 0.80
N GLY A 27 -5.27 -3.35 1.84
CA GLY A 27 -5.66 -3.24 3.25
C GLY A 27 -6.39 -4.46 3.79
N VAL A 28 -6.79 -5.43 2.95
CA VAL A 28 -7.63 -6.57 3.33
C VAL A 28 -6.88 -7.90 3.41
N LYS A 29 -5.60 -7.89 3.06
CA LYS A 29 -4.69 -9.05 3.12
C LYS A 29 -3.24 -8.59 3.16
N VAL A 30 -2.34 -9.49 3.55
CA VAL A 30 -0.90 -9.30 3.39
C VAL A 30 -0.51 -9.71 1.98
N GLU A 31 0.14 -8.82 1.25
CA GLU A 31 0.64 -9.07 -0.11
C GLU A 31 2.16 -9.07 -0.10
N GLU A 32 2.78 -9.94 -0.90
CA GLU A 32 4.23 -10.17 -0.91
C GLU A 32 5.05 -8.88 -1.12
N HIS A 33 4.57 -7.99 -2.00
CA HIS A 33 5.25 -6.72 -2.28
C HIS A 33 5.28 -5.75 -1.10
N LEU A 34 4.41 -5.95 -0.08
CA LEU A 34 4.43 -5.17 1.16
C LEU A 34 5.50 -5.64 2.15
N LEU A 35 6.05 -6.83 1.95
CA LEU A 35 7.00 -7.39 2.90
C LEU A 35 8.39 -6.76 2.75
N ARG A 36 8.99 -6.44 3.88
CA ARG A 36 10.41 -6.18 4.07
C ARG A 36 10.88 -7.17 5.11
N TYR A 37 12.16 -7.23 5.39
CA TYR A 37 12.71 -8.26 6.27
C TYR A 37 13.62 -7.65 7.31
N VAL A 38 13.67 -8.27 8.50
CA VAL A 38 14.58 -7.95 9.59
C VAL A 38 15.30 -9.20 10.06
N PRO A 39 16.50 -9.07 10.70
CA PRO A 39 17.24 -10.20 11.22
C PRO A 39 16.45 -11.01 12.26
N GLY A 40 16.70 -12.32 12.34
CA GLY A 40 15.96 -13.24 13.22
C GLY A 40 16.07 -12.94 14.70
N TYR A 41 17.13 -12.27 15.18
CA TYR A 41 17.30 -11.90 16.60
C TYR A 41 16.23 -10.92 17.10
N TYR A 42 15.48 -10.27 16.20
CA TYR A 42 14.36 -9.40 16.56
C TYR A 42 13.21 -10.16 17.22
N LEU A 43 13.10 -11.48 17.03
CA LEU A 43 12.11 -12.30 17.72
C LEU A 43 12.25 -12.23 19.25
N GLU A 44 13.48 -12.19 19.73
CA GLU A 44 13.77 -12.09 21.17
C GLU A 44 13.76 -10.63 21.66
N SER A 45 14.24 -9.71 20.82
CA SER A 45 14.43 -8.31 21.20
C SER A 45 13.12 -7.50 21.15
N TYR A 46 12.18 -7.83 20.25
CA TYR A 46 10.94 -7.06 20.03
C TYR A 46 9.68 -7.94 19.97
N PRO A 47 9.41 -8.81 20.95
CA PRO A 47 8.26 -9.71 20.91
C PRO A 47 6.91 -8.96 20.87
N ASN A 48 6.87 -7.74 21.40
CA ASN A 48 5.66 -6.89 21.38
C ASN A 48 5.30 -6.33 19.99
N ALA A 49 6.25 -6.31 19.06
CA ALA A 49 6.04 -5.88 17.67
C ALA A 49 5.51 -7.03 16.77
N LEU A 50 5.47 -8.25 17.28
CA LEU A 50 4.86 -9.38 16.56
C LEU A 50 3.36 -9.17 16.43
N VAL A 51 2.86 -9.47 15.25
CA VAL A 51 1.43 -9.48 14.94
C VAL A 51 0.96 -10.90 14.68
N ASN A 52 -0.30 -11.15 14.96
CA ASN A 52 -0.96 -12.43 14.76
C ASN A 52 -2.01 -12.31 13.66
N LYS A 53 -2.38 -13.44 13.09
CA LYS A 53 -3.54 -13.49 12.21
C LYS A 53 -4.77 -12.91 12.90
N GLY A 54 -5.44 -11.98 12.24
CA GLY A 54 -6.58 -11.24 12.80
C GLY A 54 -6.24 -9.83 13.30
N ASP A 55 -4.96 -9.52 13.46
CA ASP A 55 -4.50 -8.18 13.84
C ASP A 55 -4.53 -7.22 12.64
N PHE A 56 -4.39 -5.92 12.95
CA PHE A 56 -4.24 -4.85 11.98
C PHE A 56 -2.99 -4.03 12.27
N ILE A 57 -2.27 -3.67 11.23
CA ILE A 57 -1.17 -2.70 11.30
C ILE A 57 -1.68 -1.40 10.67
N PHE A 58 -1.84 -0.34 11.47
CA PHE A 58 -2.14 1.02 11.02
C PHE A 58 -0.87 1.83 10.93
N ALA A 59 -0.77 2.75 9.97
CA ALA A 59 0.24 3.79 10.01
C ALA A 59 -0.10 4.82 11.11
N ASP A 60 0.89 5.26 11.89
CA ASP A 60 0.73 6.29 12.92
C ASP A 60 0.90 7.71 12.37
N THR A 61 1.40 7.82 11.14
CA THR A 61 1.59 9.08 10.41
C THR A 61 1.12 8.93 8.97
N SER A 62 0.75 10.05 8.32
CA SER A 62 0.47 10.12 6.89
C SER A 62 0.91 11.47 6.35
N GLU A 63 1.59 11.49 5.21
CA GLU A 63 2.01 12.68 4.49
C GLU A 63 0.87 13.30 3.67
N ASP A 64 -0.15 12.51 3.37
CA ASP A 64 -1.36 12.97 2.70
C ASP A 64 -2.61 12.71 3.54
N TYR A 65 -3.62 13.55 3.36
CA TYR A 65 -4.89 13.46 4.08
C TYR A 65 -5.71 12.22 3.68
N LEU A 66 -5.55 11.73 2.45
CA LEU A 66 -6.28 10.56 1.96
C LEU A 66 -5.71 9.26 2.53
N GLY A 67 -4.41 9.22 2.82
CA GLY A 67 -3.74 8.09 3.45
C GLY A 67 -4.06 7.92 4.95
N VAL A 68 -4.61 8.96 5.60
CA VAL A 68 -4.99 8.86 7.01
C VAL A 68 -5.96 7.72 7.25
N GLY A 69 -5.58 6.79 8.14
CA GLY A 69 -6.34 5.58 8.46
C GLY A 69 -6.03 4.39 7.56
N ASN A 70 -4.96 4.46 6.75
CA ASN A 70 -4.48 3.27 6.04
C ASN A 70 -4.03 2.19 7.02
N CYS A 71 -4.34 0.95 6.69
CA CYS A 71 -3.94 -0.23 7.47
C CYS A 71 -3.69 -1.44 6.56
N VAL A 72 -3.13 -2.48 7.16
CA VAL A 72 -3.04 -3.84 6.59
C VAL A 72 -3.69 -4.81 7.56
N TYR A 73 -4.58 -5.64 7.07
CA TYR A 73 -5.15 -6.77 7.81
C TYR A 73 -4.21 -7.97 7.71
N ILE A 74 -3.93 -8.62 8.83
CA ILE A 74 -3.05 -9.79 8.88
C ILE A 74 -3.89 -11.04 8.71
N ASP A 75 -3.94 -11.55 7.51
CA ASP A 75 -4.69 -12.76 7.11
C ASP A 75 -3.83 -14.03 7.13
N VAL A 76 -2.50 -13.88 7.27
CA VAL A 76 -1.53 -14.96 7.32
C VAL A 76 -1.24 -15.38 8.76
N ALA A 77 -0.84 -16.65 8.93
CA ALA A 77 -0.45 -17.19 10.25
C ALA A 77 1.08 -17.16 10.48
N ASP A 78 1.84 -16.66 9.49
CA ASP A 78 3.28 -16.59 9.54
C ASP A 78 3.77 -15.52 10.54
N THR A 79 4.99 -15.71 11.04
CA THR A 79 5.64 -14.74 11.89
C THR A 79 5.89 -13.44 11.15
N LEU A 80 5.30 -12.34 11.61
CA LEU A 80 5.39 -11.03 10.97
C LEU A 80 5.51 -9.95 12.03
N PHE A 81 6.33 -8.92 11.76
CA PHE A 81 6.48 -7.76 12.62
C PHE A 81 5.71 -6.54 12.09
N ALA A 82 5.19 -5.74 13.01
CA ALA A 82 4.86 -4.34 12.77
C ALA A 82 6.13 -3.51 12.97
N GLY A 83 6.55 -2.78 11.92
CA GLY A 83 7.76 -1.99 11.91
C GLY A 83 7.59 -0.57 12.48
N TYR A 84 8.47 0.34 12.06
CA TYR A 84 8.44 1.73 12.52
C TYR A 84 7.20 2.47 12.01
N HIS A 85 6.78 3.48 12.78
CA HIS A 85 5.62 4.32 12.50
C HIS A 85 4.34 3.52 12.27
N THR A 86 4.09 2.53 13.14
CA THR A 86 2.88 1.71 13.08
C THR A 86 2.20 1.57 14.43
N ILE A 87 0.90 1.32 14.39
CA ILE A 87 0.05 0.99 15.54
C ILE A 87 -0.56 -0.38 15.27
N ILE A 88 -0.37 -1.30 16.22
CA ILE A 88 -1.01 -2.61 16.17
C ILE A 88 -2.38 -2.52 16.83
N ALA A 89 -3.44 -2.88 16.10
CA ALA A 89 -4.77 -3.07 16.65
C ALA A 89 -5.11 -4.56 16.69
N ARG A 90 -5.39 -5.08 17.90
CA ARG A 90 -5.73 -6.47 18.13
C ARG A 90 -7.21 -6.61 18.48
N SER A 91 -7.85 -7.63 17.89
CA SER A 91 -9.20 -7.97 18.29
C SER A 91 -9.18 -8.75 19.61
N ASN A 92 -9.96 -8.31 20.58
CA ASN A 92 -10.16 -9.02 21.85
C ASN A 92 -11.28 -10.07 21.74
N HIS A 93 -11.94 -10.17 20.60
CA HIS A 93 -13.06 -11.07 20.32
C HIS A 93 -12.80 -11.80 19.01
N ASN A 94 -13.31 -13.02 18.88
CA ASN A 94 -13.30 -13.79 17.64
C ASN A 94 -14.29 -13.22 16.61
N GLU A 95 -14.17 -11.92 16.34
CA GLU A 95 -14.96 -11.25 15.32
C GLU A 95 -14.39 -11.57 13.92
N TYR A 96 -15.21 -11.35 12.90
CA TYR A 96 -14.80 -11.62 11.54
C TYR A 96 -13.86 -10.53 11.03
N GLY A 97 -12.55 -10.72 11.23
CA GLY A 97 -11.51 -9.70 11.01
C GLY A 97 -11.50 -9.11 9.60
N LYS A 98 -11.81 -9.90 8.57
CA LYS A 98 -11.86 -9.43 7.19
C LYS A 98 -12.99 -8.45 6.93
N TYR A 99 -14.12 -8.56 7.64
CA TYR A 99 -15.19 -7.55 7.61
C TYR A 99 -14.64 -6.19 8.09
N PHE A 100 -13.87 -6.17 9.18
CA PHE A 100 -13.25 -4.94 9.66
C PHE A 100 -12.21 -4.38 8.71
N ALA A 101 -11.50 -5.23 7.97
CA ALA A 101 -10.58 -4.78 6.94
C ALA A 101 -11.31 -3.94 5.87
N TYR A 102 -12.44 -4.38 5.40
CA TYR A 102 -13.30 -3.61 4.49
C TYR A 102 -13.91 -2.39 5.15
N LEU A 103 -14.37 -2.50 6.39
CA LEU A 103 -14.91 -1.38 7.15
C LEU A 103 -13.89 -0.24 7.29
N PHE A 104 -12.64 -0.54 7.63
CA PHE A 104 -11.56 0.45 7.78
C PHE A 104 -11.16 1.10 6.45
N ARG A 105 -11.50 0.50 5.32
CA ARG A 105 -11.37 1.14 4.01
C ARG A 105 -12.54 2.02 3.63
N SER A 106 -13.67 1.92 4.33
CA SER A 106 -14.85 2.72 4.00
C SER A 106 -14.59 4.21 4.23
N SER A 107 -15.14 5.04 3.34
CA SER A 107 -15.06 6.50 3.45
C SER A 107 -15.67 7.02 4.76
N THR A 108 -16.74 6.37 5.23
CA THR A 108 -17.44 6.74 6.47
C THR A 108 -16.55 6.57 7.70
N TRP A 109 -15.83 5.44 7.80
CA TRP A 109 -14.90 5.23 8.91
C TRP A 109 -13.69 6.15 8.81
N ARG A 110 -13.07 6.26 7.64
CA ARG A 110 -11.91 7.13 7.39
C ARG A 110 -12.22 8.61 7.65
N TYR A 111 -13.40 9.08 7.30
CA TYR A 111 -13.83 10.44 7.60
C TYR A 111 -13.82 10.73 9.11
N GLN A 112 -14.24 9.77 9.96
CA GLN A 112 -14.19 9.93 11.41
C GLN A 112 -12.77 10.10 11.93
N ILE A 113 -11.79 9.38 11.36
CA ILE A 113 -10.37 9.51 11.73
C ILE A 113 -9.81 10.83 11.20
N ARG A 114 -9.98 11.12 9.92
CA ARG A 114 -9.49 12.33 9.24
C ARG A 114 -9.96 13.61 9.93
N LYS A 115 -11.18 13.66 10.41
CA LYS A 115 -11.73 14.81 11.15
C LYS A 115 -11.01 15.08 12.48
N ARG A 116 -10.29 14.11 13.03
CA ARG A 116 -9.65 14.20 14.36
C ARG A 116 -8.14 14.34 14.32
N VAL A 117 -7.52 14.12 13.17
CA VAL A 117 -6.07 14.34 13.02
C VAL A 117 -5.75 15.81 12.85
N ASN A 118 -4.59 16.19 13.37
CA ASN A 118 -4.03 17.53 13.20
C ASN A 118 -2.70 17.39 12.44
N GLY A 119 -2.43 18.32 11.56
CA GLY A 119 -1.19 18.38 10.79
C GLY A 119 -1.34 19.32 9.60
N VAL A 120 -0.22 19.77 9.04
CA VAL A 120 -0.18 20.60 7.82
C VAL A 120 0.51 19.84 6.69
N LYS A 121 1.66 19.23 6.97
CA LYS A 121 2.40 18.38 6.02
C LYS A 121 2.37 16.90 6.40
N VAL A 122 2.34 16.62 7.71
CA VAL A 122 2.29 15.25 8.24
C VAL A 122 1.14 15.19 9.25
N PHE A 123 0.25 14.24 9.05
CA PHE A 123 -0.90 13.98 9.93
C PHE A 123 -0.53 12.87 10.91
N SER A 124 -0.60 13.18 12.21
CA SER A 124 -0.34 12.20 13.26
C SER A 124 -1.61 11.46 13.67
N ILE A 125 -1.54 10.14 13.67
CA ILE A 125 -2.62 9.23 14.04
C ILE A 125 -2.25 8.56 15.35
N THR A 126 -3.10 8.66 16.35
CA THR A 126 -2.86 8.08 17.67
C THR A 126 -3.85 6.95 17.95
N GLN A 127 -3.50 6.05 18.89
CA GLN A 127 -4.41 5.01 19.36
C GLN A 127 -5.73 5.60 19.87
N LYS A 128 -5.69 6.78 20.51
CA LYS A 128 -6.88 7.49 21.00
C LYS A 128 -7.79 7.92 19.84
N ILE A 129 -7.20 8.41 18.74
CA ILE A 129 -7.97 8.79 17.54
C ILE A 129 -8.62 7.55 16.92
N LEU A 130 -7.86 6.47 16.70
CA LEU A 130 -8.39 5.21 16.16
C LEU A 130 -9.52 4.65 17.04
N GLY A 131 -9.31 4.59 18.36
CA GLY A 131 -10.30 4.06 19.32
C GLY A 131 -11.53 4.94 19.52
N SER A 132 -11.53 6.20 19.00
CA SER A 132 -12.67 7.11 19.10
C SER A 132 -13.67 6.99 17.95
N ALA A 133 -13.35 6.22 16.91
CA ALA A 133 -14.24 6.02 15.78
C ALA A 133 -15.33 4.99 16.09
N ASN A 134 -16.54 5.29 15.69
CA ASN A 134 -17.64 4.36 15.78
C ASN A 134 -17.58 3.35 14.63
N ILE A 135 -17.87 2.09 14.93
CA ILE A 135 -17.93 1.01 13.96
C ILE A 135 -19.31 0.35 13.99
N LEU A 136 -19.75 -0.13 12.84
CA LEU A 136 -20.95 -0.96 12.74
C LEU A 136 -20.54 -2.43 12.84
N ILE A 137 -21.24 -3.18 13.66
CA ILE A 137 -21.00 -4.61 13.87
C ILE A 137 -22.29 -5.34 13.61
N PRO A 138 -22.59 -5.74 12.34
CA PRO A 138 -23.75 -6.57 12.03
C PRO A 138 -23.59 -7.99 12.59
N PRO A 139 -24.66 -8.80 12.61
CA PRO A 139 -24.57 -10.22 12.97
C PRO A 139 -23.52 -10.97 12.14
N LYS A 140 -22.90 -12.01 12.70
CA LYS A 140 -21.78 -12.73 12.06
C LYS A 140 -22.12 -13.31 10.67
N ASN A 141 -23.32 -13.79 10.47
CA ASN A 141 -23.79 -14.27 9.18
C ASN A 141 -23.82 -13.16 8.13
N GLU A 142 -24.31 -11.99 8.49
CA GLU A 142 -24.33 -10.80 7.61
C GLU A 142 -22.90 -10.31 7.31
N GLN A 143 -21.99 -10.31 8.31
CA GLN A 143 -20.58 -10.01 8.07
C GLN A 143 -19.95 -10.96 7.03
N ALA A 144 -20.25 -12.25 7.12
CA ALA A 144 -19.77 -13.26 6.18
C ALA A 144 -20.29 -13.00 4.75
N GLU A 145 -21.58 -12.73 4.60
CA GLU A 145 -22.19 -12.43 3.29
C GLU A 145 -21.62 -11.16 2.67
N ILE A 146 -21.41 -10.10 3.48
CA ILE A 146 -20.76 -8.86 3.02
C ILE A 146 -19.34 -9.13 2.53
N VAL A 147 -18.57 -9.91 3.27
CA VAL A 147 -17.18 -10.22 2.90
C VAL A 147 -17.15 -11.06 1.63
N GLU A 148 -17.97 -12.09 1.50
CA GLU A 148 -18.06 -12.93 0.30
C GLU A 148 -18.37 -12.09 -0.95
N TYR A 149 -19.36 -11.20 -0.84
CA TYR A 149 -19.71 -10.28 -1.92
C TYR A 149 -18.56 -9.35 -2.30
N LEU A 150 -17.91 -8.71 -1.31
CA LEU A 150 -16.82 -7.80 -1.55
C LEU A 150 -15.56 -8.50 -2.09
N ASP A 151 -15.28 -9.72 -1.63
CA ASP A 151 -14.18 -10.53 -2.14
C ASP A 151 -14.36 -10.86 -3.63
N ASP A 152 -15.57 -11.25 -4.04
CA ASP A 152 -15.87 -11.53 -5.45
C ASP A 152 -15.69 -10.27 -6.30
N ILE A 153 -16.34 -9.17 -5.93
CA ILE A 153 -16.32 -7.95 -6.73
C ILE A 153 -14.92 -7.31 -6.76
N CYS A 154 -14.27 -7.16 -5.60
CA CYS A 154 -12.92 -6.59 -5.53
C CYS A 154 -11.91 -7.48 -6.26
N GLY A 155 -11.98 -8.81 -6.11
CA GLY A 155 -11.10 -9.73 -6.82
C GLY A 155 -11.24 -9.65 -8.35
N ARG A 156 -12.45 -9.41 -8.85
CA ARG A 156 -12.69 -9.17 -10.28
C ARG A 156 -12.08 -7.83 -10.73
N ILE A 157 -12.25 -6.77 -9.94
CA ILE A 157 -11.65 -5.47 -10.20
C ILE A 157 -10.12 -5.56 -10.20
N ASP A 158 -9.52 -6.20 -9.18
CA ASP A 158 -8.07 -6.40 -9.08
C ASP A 158 -7.52 -7.17 -10.28
N SER A 159 -8.25 -8.17 -10.77
CA SER A 159 -7.88 -8.92 -11.97
C SER A 159 -7.89 -8.05 -13.23
N ILE A 160 -8.85 -7.13 -13.35
CA ILE A 160 -8.91 -6.18 -14.45
C ILE A 160 -7.73 -5.20 -14.36
N ILE A 161 -7.45 -4.66 -13.19
CA ILE A 161 -6.32 -3.76 -12.94
C ILE A 161 -5.00 -4.45 -13.32
N ALA A 162 -4.77 -5.67 -12.86
CA ALA A 162 -3.57 -6.44 -13.19
C ALA A 162 -3.41 -6.65 -14.72
N ASN A 163 -4.51 -6.93 -15.43
CA ASN A 163 -4.49 -7.05 -16.88
C ASN A 163 -4.18 -5.72 -17.59
N ILE A 164 -4.67 -4.60 -17.05
CA ILE A 164 -4.35 -3.27 -17.60
C ILE A 164 -2.86 -2.97 -17.44
N TYR A 165 -2.28 -3.18 -16.25
CA TYR A 165 -0.83 -2.99 -16.04
C TYR A 165 -0.01 -3.85 -16.99
N LYS A 166 -0.34 -5.13 -17.15
CA LYS A 166 0.34 -5.99 -18.11
C LYS A 166 0.28 -5.46 -19.54
N ARG A 167 -0.85 -4.86 -19.94
CA ARG A 167 -0.98 -4.24 -21.27
C ARG A 167 -0.14 -2.97 -21.39
N ILE A 168 -0.04 -2.17 -20.34
CA ILE A 168 0.83 -0.99 -20.29
C ILE A 168 2.29 -1.41 -20.47
N ASP A 169 2.76 -2.42 -19.75
CA ASP A 169 4.13 -2.95 -19.88
C ASP A 169 4.43 -3.41 -21.31
N LEU A 170 3.50 -4.14 -21.94
CA LEU A 170 3.64 -4.58 -23.32
C LEU A 170 3.68 -3.42 -24.32
N LEU A 171 2.92 -2.34 -24.08
CA LEU A 171 2.95 -1.14 -24.90
C LEU A 171 4.29 -0.39 -24.76
N HIS A 172 4.85 -0.33 -23.55
CA HIS A 172 6.18 0.24 -23.33
C HIS A 172 7.26 -0.57 -24.07
N GLU A 173 7.25 -1.89 -23.96
CA GLU A 173 8.15 -2.76 -24.70
C GLU A 173 8.01 -2.59 -26.22
N TYR A 174 6.78 -2.55 -26.71
CA TYR A 174 6.49 -2.32 -28.13
C TYR A 174 7.02 -0.96 -28.61
N ARG A 175 6.83 0.10 -27.82
CA ARG A 175 7.34 1.43 -28.14
C ARG A 175 8.86 1.44 -28.29
N ILE A 176 9.58 0.83 -27.33
CA ILE A 176 11.03 0.74 -27.36
C ILE A 176 11.50 -0.01 -28.61
N ARG A 177 10.86 -1.15 -28.90
CA ARG A 177 11.19 -1.96 -30.08
C ARG A 177 10.92 -1.19 -31.37
N LEU A 178 9.76 -0.56 -31.51
CA LEU A 178 9.41 0.22 -32.70
C LEU A 178 10.41 1.34 -32.96
N VAL A 179 10.81 2.09 -31.92
CA VAL A 179 11.86 3.12 -32.05
C VAL A 179 13.17 2.52 -32.55
N SER A 180 13.58 1.40 -31.97
CA SER A 180 14.80 0.69 -32.40
C SER A 180 14.72 0.25 -33.86
N ASP A 181 13.64 -0.38 -34.27
CA ASP A 181 13.48 -0.94 -35.61
C ASP A 181 13.43 0.17 -36.69
N VAL A 182 12.81 1.29 -36.38
CA VAL A 182 12.76 2.46 -37.29
C VAL A 182 14.15 3.14 -37.39
N VAL A 183 14.79 3.43 -36.25
CA VAL A 183 16.08 4.13 -36.22
C VAL A 183 17.21 3.29 -36.85
N THR A 184 17.16 1.97 -36.71
CA THR A 184 18.13 1.07 -37.32
C THR A 184 17.80 0.69 -38.77
N GLY A 185 16.70 1.20 -39.33
CA GLY A 185 16.29 0.94 -40.71
C GLY A 185 15.70 -0.45 -40.94
N GLN A 186 15.33 -1.18 -39.92
CA GLN A 186 14.61 -2.44 -40.04
C GLN A 186 13.17 -2.23 -40.53
N ILE A 187 12.58 -1.07 -40.22
CA ILE A 187 11.29 -0.63 -40.71
C ILE A 187 11.53 0.63 -41.56
N ASP A 188 11.16 0.57 -42.85
CA ASP A 188 11.22 1.72 -43.74
C ASP A 188 9.97 2.59 -43.56
N VAL A 189 10.17 3.85 -43.16
CA VAL A 189 9.12 4.81 -42.88
C VAL A 189 9.02 5.94 -43.88
N ARG A 190 9.80 5.92 -45.01
CA ARG A 190 9.88 7.02 -45.96
C ARG A 190 8.58 7.32 -46.67
N ASP A 191 7.74 6.33 -46.84
CA ASP A 191 6.44 6.45 -47.53
C ASP A 191 5.25 6.54 -46.56
N ILE A 192 5.50 6.61 -45.25
CA ILE A 192 4.45 6.71 -44.24
C ILE A 192 3.98 8.14 -44.13
N VAL A 193 2.72 8.37 -44.49
CA VAL A 193 2.04 9.67 -44.25
C VAL A 193 1.62 9.69 -42.76
N ILE A 194 2.18 10.63 -42.00
CA ILE A 194 1.80 10.86 -40.63
C ILE A 194 0.50 11.67 -40.61
N PRO A 195 -0.62 11.12 -40.10
CA PRO A 195 -1.85 11.89 -39.94
C PRO A 195 -1.62 13.05 -38.96
N GLU A 196 -2.28 14.18 -39.18
CA GLU A 196 -2.34 15.26 -38.21
C GLU A 196 -3.19 14.77 -37.03
N TYR A 197 -2.53 14.57 -35.87
CA TYR A 197 -3.22 14.30 -34.63
C TYR A 197 -3.38 15.59 -33.84
N GLU A 198 -4.59 15.88 -33.34
CA GLU A 198 -4.74 16.82 -32.24
C GLU A 198 -4.01 16.22 -31.03
N TYR A 199 -2.94 16.89 -30.60
CA TYR A 199 -2.31 16.56 -29.32
C TYR A 199 -3.34 16.87 -28.22
N LEU A 200 -3.90 15.83 -27.60
CA LEU A 200 -4.50 16.01 -26.30
C LEU A 200 -3.34 16.40 -25.38
N GLU A 201 -3.40 17.58 -24.77
CA GLU A 201 -2.47 17.98 -23.74
C GLU A 201 -2.46 16.84 -22.71
N GLU A 202 -1.32 16.15 -22.59
CA GLU A 202 -1.14 15.16 -21.53
C GLU A 202 -1.26 15.95 -20.22
N GLU A 203 -2.27 15.63 -19.41
CA GLU A 203 -2.26 16.06 -18.01
C GLU A 203 -0.93 15.56 -17.43
N PRO A 204 -0.15 16.42 -16.76
CA PRO A 204 1.14 16.02 -16.22
C PRO A 204 0.93 14.78 -15.34
N ASP A 205 1.63 13.71 -15.69
CA ASP A 205 1.67 12.49 -14.86
C ASP A 205 2.12 12.89 -13.45
N GLU A 206 1.21 12.91 -12.49
CA GLU A 206 1.53 13.10 -11.07
C GLU A 206 2.40 11.95 -10.50
N GLU A 207 2.82 11.01 -11.36
CA GLU A 207 3.49 9.77 -10.96
C GLU A 207 5.03 9.79 -11.04
N SER A 208 5.67 10.86 -11.54
CA SER A 208 7.12 10.83 -11.77
C SER A 208 7.99 11.35 -10.61
N ASP A 209 7.41 11.95 -9.57
CA ASP A 209 8.20 12.56 -8.49
C ASP A 209 8.55 11.64 -7.30
N ASP A 210 8.01 10.41 -7.26
CA ASP A 210 8.16 9.54 -6.08
C ASP A 210 9.34 8.54 -6.14
N ILE A 211 10.17 8.55 -7.21
CA ILE A 211 11.26 7.57 -7.35
C ILE A 211 12.66 8.16 -7.09
N GLU A 212 12.86 9.46 -7.23
CA GLU A 212 14.20 10.09 -7.13
C GLU A 212 14.56 10.73 -5.79
N SER A 213 13.64 10.81 -4.81
CA SER A 213 13.94 11.45 -3.52
C SER A 213 14.51 10.53 -2.43
N VAL A 214 14.95 9.32 -2.77
CA VAL A 214 15.48 8.34 -1.78
C VAL A 214 17.01 8.24 -1.77
N GLU A 215 17.73 8.87 -2.72
CA GLU A 215 19.20 8.70 -2.82
C GLU A 215 20.07 9.93 -2.49
N GLU A 216 19.54 11.11 -2.17
CA GLU A 216 20.37 12.33 -1.97
C GLU A 216 20.39 12.96 -0.56
N GLU A 217 20.01 12.27 0.52
CA GLU A 217 20.21 12.81 1.88
C GLU A 217 21.15 11.96 2.76
N THR A 218 22.35 11.64 2.25
CA THR A 218 23.41 11.03 3.08
C THR A 218 24.79 11.62 2.87
N GLU A 219 24.94 12.91 2.61
CA GLU A 219 26.26 13.56 2.68
C GLU A 219 26.14 15.03 3.11
N GLU A 220 25.79 15.30 4.37
CA GLU A 220 26.16 16.58 5.01
C GLU A 220 25.78 16.55 6.49
N GLN A 221 26.58 15.88 7.32
CA GLN A 221 26.79 16.22 8.74
C GLN A 221 27.94 15.38 9.33
N GLU A 222 29.17 15.66 8.87
CA GLU A 222 30.41 15.49 9.66
C GLU A 222 31.29 16.70 9.37
N GLU A 223 31.15 17.75 10.18
CA GLU A 223 32.19 18.66 10.62
C GLU A 223 31.83 19.26 11.99
#